data_8be766baf98f1d1f072235b02520104d
#
_entry.id   8be766baf98f1d1f072235b02520104d
#
_cell.length_a   1.000
_cell.length_b   1.000
_cell.length_c   1.000
_cell.angle_alpha   90.00
_cell.angle_beta   90.00
_cell.angle_gamma   90.00
#
_symmetry.space_group_name_H-M   'P 1'
#
loop_
_entity.id
_entity.type
_entity.pdbx_description
1 polymer ?
#
loop_
_entity_poly.entity_id
_entity_poly.type
_entity_poly.pdbx_seq_one_letter_code
_entity_poly.pdbx_strand_id
1 'polypeptide(L)'
;MEYDWTTSGYDATVAQGVTPEEVHHVLVHSKARIRRYEDDHLRIIGRAYTGRLIEIWLREESSDHWLVVIAFEAGLAGQLVFRRLFRE
;
A
#
# COMPACT_ATOMS: atom_id res chain seq x y z
N MET A 1 -10.69 -0.27 -7.77
CA MET A 1 -9.43 -0.99 -8.03
C MET A 1 -9.59 -2.45 -7.68
N GLU A 2 -9.29 -3.32 -8.61
CA GLU A 2 -9.23 -4.74 -8.34
C GLU A 2 -7.78 -5.15 -8.11
N TYR A 3 -7.55 -6.01 -7.12
CA TYR A 3 -6.21 -6.47 -6.81
C TYR A 3 -6.20 -7.91 -6.31
N ASP A 4 -5.05 -8.54 -6.51
CA ASP A 4 -4.73 -9.84 -5.95
C ASP A 4 -3.32 -9.79 -5.38
N TRP A 5 -2.88 -10.89 -4.81
CA TRP A 5 -1.54 -11.03 -4.25
C TRP A 5 -0.66 -11.88 -5.15
N THR A 6 0.61 -11.50 -5.29
CA THR A 6 1.59 -12.49 -5.73
C THR A 6 1.82 -13.47 -4.57
N THR A 7 2.22 -14.72 -4.86
CA THR A 7 2.50 -15.70 -3.81
C THR A 7 3.57 -15.16 -2.85
N SER A 8 4.69 -14.67 -3.41
CA SER A 8 5.76 -14.10 -2.60
C SER A 8 5.36 -12.80 -1.92
N GLY A 9 4.44 -12.03 -2.51
CA GLY A 9 3.97 -10.76 -1.96
C GLY A 9 3.21 -10.93 -0.65
N TYR A 10 2.36 -11.93 -0.58
CA TYR A 10 1.63 -12.23 0.66
C TYR A 10 2.61 -12.58 1.79
N ASP A 11 3.52 -13.52 1.53
CA ASP A 11 4.50 -13.95 2.52
C ASP A 11 5.42 -12.81 2.95
N ALA A 12 5.90 -12.02 2.00
CA ALA A 12 6.76 -10.87 2.28
C ALA A 12 6.05 -9.84 3.15
N THR A 13 4.78 -9.58 2.88
CA THR A 13 3.97 -8.62 3.66
C THR A 13 3.78 -9.10 5.09
N VAL A 14 3.43 -10.36 5.29
CA VAL A 14 3.28 -10.96 6.62
C VAL A 14 4.61 -10.89 7.37
N ALA A 15 5.71 -11.16 6.69
CA ALA A 15 7.06 -11.07 7.29
C ALA A 15 7.42 -9.65 7.74
N GLN A 16 6.82 -8.62 7.12
CA GLN A 16 6.98 -7.23 7.54
C GLN A 16 6.07 -6.84 8.70
N GLY A 17 5.26 -7.75 9.19
CA GLY A 17 4.34 -7.47 10.29
C GLY A 17 3.08 -6.73 9.88
N VAL A 18 2.76 -6.70 8.60
CA VAL A 18 1.54 -6.07 8.08
C VAL A 18 0.52 -7.16 7.78
N THR A 19 -0.73 -6.92 8.15
CA THR A 19 -1.80 -7.88 7.89
C THR A 19 -2.46 -7.64 6.54
N PRO A 20 -3.00 -8.69 5.89
CA PRO A 20 -3.78 -8.52 4.67
C PRO A 20 -4.99 -7.58 4.84
N GLU A 21 -5.59 -7.58 6.02
CA GLU A 21 -6.73 -6.70 6.35
C GLU A 21 -6.32 -5.22 6.33
N GLU A 22 -5.11 -4.90 6.83
CA GLU A 22 -4.58 -3.54 6.77
C GLU A 22 -4.38 -3.09 5.33
N VAL A 23 -3.82 -3.97 4.49
CA VAL A 23 -3.62 -3.70 3.06
C VAL A 23 -4.96 -3.46 2.38
N HIS A 24 -5.93 -4.32 2.64
CA HIS A 24 -7.28 -4.19 2.05
C HIS A 24 -7.91 -2.86 2.43
N HIS A 25 -7.82 -2.48 3.70
CA HIS A 25 -8.36 -1.20 4.16
C HIS A 25 -7.74 -0.03 3.41
N VAL A 26 -6.42 -0.01 3.25
CA VAL A 26 -5.74 1.08 2.54
C VAL A 26 -6.18 1.14 1.08
N LEU A 27 -6.25 -0.02 0.40
CA LEU A 27 -6.56 -0.05 -1.03
C LEU A 27 -8.04 0.24 -1.34
N VAL A 28 -8.94 -0.17 -0.48
CA VAL A 28 -10.38 -0.13 -0.76
C VAL A 28 -11.10 0.95 0.04
N HIS A 29 -10.77 1.12 1.31
CA HIS A 29 -11.53 1.96 2.23
C HIS A 29 -10.86 3.26 2.61
N SER A 30 -9.54 3.37 2.49
CA SER A 30 -8.85 4.60 2.85
C SER A 30 -9.10 5.68 1.79
N LYS A 31 -9.58 6.85 2.23
CA LYS A 31 -9.82 7.99 1.35
C LYS A 31 -8.57 8.85 1.20
N ALA A 32 -7.81 9.00 2.28
CA ALA A 32 -6.57 9.77 2.28
C ALA A 32 -5.41 8.83 1.96
N ARG A 33 -4.93 8.89 0.73
CA ARG A 33 -3.80 8.08 0.30
C ARG A 33 -3.05 8.76 -0.82
N ILE A 34 -1.74 8.50 -0.88
CA ILE A 34 -0.87 9.00 -1.92
C ILE A 34 -0.65 7.88 -2.93
N ARG A 35 -0.77 8.22 -4.20
CA ARG A 35 -0.49 7.28 -5.30
C ARG A 35 0.66 7.81 -6.13
N ARG A 36 1.61 6.94 -6.45
CA ARG A 36 2.74 7.28 -7.33
C ARG A 36 3.02 6.13 -8.29
N TYR A 37 3.27 6.47 -9.54
CA TYR A 37 3.72 5.50 -10.53
C TYR A 37 5.24 5.58 -10.64
N GLU A 38 5.89 4.42 -10.60
CA GLU A 38 7.32 4.27 -10.82
C GLU A 38 7.53 3.05 -11.71
N ASP A 39 8.01 3.28 -12.92
CA ASP A 39 8.14 2.24 -13.94
C ASP A 39 6.77 1.57 -14.18
N ASP A 40 6.67 0.26 -13.98
CA ASP A 40 5.43 -0.50 -14.09
C ASP A 40 4.80 -0.78 -12.71
N HIS A 41 5.28 -0.09 -11.67
CA HIS A 41 4.80 -0.26 -10.30
C HIS A 41 3.98 0.94 -9.86
N LEU A 42 2.94 0.66 -9.08
CA LEU A 42 2.16 1.67 -8.39
C LEU A 42 2.50 1.57 -6.90
N ARG A 43 2.88 2.71 -6.31
CA ARG A 43 3.10 2.80 -4.86
C ARG A 43 1.95 3.55 -4.24
N ILE A 44 1.36 2.98 -3.20
CA ILE A 44 0.28 3.61 -2.46
C ILE A 44 0.70 3.71 -1.00
N ILE A 45 0.54 4.88 -0.41
CA ILE A 45 0.74 5.08 1.03
C ILE A 45 -0.58 5.58 1.60
N GLY A 46 -1.09 4.89 2.60
CA GLY A 46 -2.33 5.27 3.25
C GLY A 46 -2.40 4.76 4.68
N ARG A 47 -3.37 5.27 5.43
CA ARG A 47 -3.56 4.87 6.83
C ARG A 47 -4.52 3.69 6.91
N ALA A 48 -4.05 2.61 7.53
CA ALA A 48 -4.87 1.45 7.81
C ALA A 48 -5.83 1.72 9.00
N TYR A 49 -6.80 0.83 9.17
CA TYR A 49 -7.75 0.93 10.29
C TYR A 49 -7.05 0.84 11.66
N THR A 50 -5.87 0.26 11.70
CA THR A 50 -5.04 0.16 12.92
C THR A 50 -4.37 1.48 13.30
N GLY A 51 -4.45 2.49 12.44
CA GLY A 51 -3.75 3.77 12.61
C GLY A 51 -2.36 3.81 12.01
N ARG A 52 -1.83 2.68 11.54
CA ARG A 52 -0.50 2.64 10.94
C ARG A 52 -0.54 3.16 9.51
N LEU A 53 0.52 3.86 9.11
CA LEU A 53 0.73 4.22 7.71
C LEU A 53 1.40 3.04 7.01
N ILE A 54 0.77 2.55 5.95
CA ILE A 54 1.23 1.39 5.21
C ILE A 54 1.59 1.82 3.79
N GLU A 55 2.75 1.40 3.35
CA GLU A 55 3.19 1.56 1.95
C GLU A 55 2.99 0.23 1.24
N ILE A 56 2.33 0.29 0.08
CA ILE A 56 1.98 -0.89 -0.71
C ILE A 56 2.54 -0.72 -2.10
N TRP A 57 3.28 -1.71 -2.56
CA TRP A 57 3.79 -1.76 -3.92
C TRP A 57 2.96 -2.74 -4.74
N LEU A 58 2.45 -2.26 -5.86
CA LEU A 58 1.63 -3.07 -6.76
C LEU A 58 2.24 -3.05 -8.15
N ARG A 59 2.02 -4.14 -8.89
CA ARG A 59 2.39 -4.25 -10.29
C ARG A 59 1.13 -4.45 -11.11
N GLU A 60 1.02 -3.72 -12.23
CA GLU A 60 -0.13 -3.88 -13.11
C GLU A 60 -0.09 -5.23 -13.81
N GLU A 61 -1.17 -5.98 -13.75
CA GLU A 61 -1.32 -7.25 -14.44
C GLU A 61 -2.13 -7.05 -15.74
N SER A 62 -3.20 -6.29 -15.64
CA SER A 62 -4.06 -5.95 -16.77
C SER A 62 -4.79 -4.64 -16.43
N SER A 63 -5.64 -4.17 -17.33
CA SER A 63 -6.36 -2.91 -17.12
C SER A 63 -7.11 -2.92 -15.80
N ASP A 64 -6.73 -2.01 -14.90
CA ASP A 64 -7.29 -1.83 -13.56
C ASP A 64 -7.21 -3.08 -12.66
N HIS A 65 -6.34 -4.03 -12.99
CA HIS A 65 -6.07 -5.19 -12.14
C HIS A 65 -4.62 -5.20 -11.72
N TRP A 66 -4.38 -5.21 -10.41
CA TRP A 66 -3.06 -5.03 -9.81
C TRP A 66 -2.68 -6.20 -8.94
N LEU A 67 -1.39 -6.48 -8.86
CA LEU A 67 -0.86 -7.52 -7.96
C LEU A 67 -0.07 -6.85 -6.85
N VAL A 68 -0.39 -7.16 -5.60
CA VAL A 68 0.39 -6.69 -4.46
C VAL A 68 1.71 -7.45 -4.42
N VAL A 69 2.80 -6.71 -4.59
CA VAL A 69 4.17 -7.27 -4.58
C VAL A 69 4.71 -7.33 -3.16
N ILE A 70 4.49 -6.28 -2.38
CA ILE A 70 4.86 -6.21 -0.96
C ILE A 70 4.14 -5.04 -0.32
N ALA A 71 3.88 -5.15 0.98
CA ALA A 71 3.44 -4.04 1.79
C ALA A 71 4.24 -4.02 3.09
N PHE A 72 4.48 -2.83 3.62
CA PHE A 72 5.24 -2.64 4.85
C PHE A 72 4.83 -1.31 5.50
N GLU A 73 5.16 -1.15 6.77
CA GLU A 73 4.90 0.11 7.45
C GLU A 73 5.75 1.21 6.82
N ALA A 74 5.13 2.35 6.51
CA ALA A 74 5.82 3.45 5.83
C ALA A 74 6.99 3.95 6.66
N GLY A 75 8.13 4.13 6.00
CA GLY A 75 9.32 4.70 6.63
C GLY A 75 9.15 6.19 6.91
N LEU A 76 10.15 6.79 7.57
CA LEU A 76 10.08 8.18 7.98
C LEU A 76 9.80 9.15 6.83
N ALA A 77 10.44 8.94 5.69
CA ALA A 77 10.24 9.81 4.52
C ALA A 77 8.78 9.77 4.03
N GLY A 78 8.20 8.57 3.94
CA GLY A 78 6.80 8.41 3.54
C GLY A 78 5.84 9.03 4.54
N GLN A 79 6.11 8.87 5.85
CA GLN A 79 5.31 9.48 6.90
C GLN A 79 5.32 11.00 6.83
N LEU A 80 6.49 11.60 6.60
CA LEU A 80 6.61 13.05 6.51
C LEU A 80 5.86 13.61 5.29
N VAL A 81 5.96 12.95 4.15
CA VAL A 81 5.24 13.37 2.95
C VAL A 81 3.73 13.25 3.18
N PHE A 82 3.27 12.16 3.77
CA PHE A 82 1.86 11.95 4.06
C PHE A 82 1.32 13.03 4.98
N ARG A 83 2.01 13.31 6.09
CA ARG A 83 1.61 14.35 7.04
C ARG A 83 1.55 15.72 6.40
N ARG A 84 2.52 16.05 5.54
CA ARG A 84 2.53 17.33 4.83
C ARG A 84 1.30 17.48 3.94
N LEU A 85 0.93 16.44 3.20
CA LEU A 85 -0.18 16.49 2.25
C LEU A 85 -1.55 16.45 2.92
N PHE A 86 -1.68 15.73 4.02
CA PHE A 86 -2.95 15.56 4.72
C PHE A 86 -3.02 16.27 6.07
N ARG A 87 -1.97 17.00 6.44
CA ARG A 87 -1.91 17.83 7.65
C ARG A 87 -2.21 17.07 8.95
N GLU A 88 -1.66 15.89 9.05
CA GLU A 88 -1.76 15.11 10.29
C GLU A 88 -0.73 15.55 11.31
#